data_e0bfd031796ade3a21413b367b3dae45
#
_entry.id   e0bfd031796ade3a21413b367b3dae45
#
_cell.length_a   1.000
_cell.length_b   1.000
_cell.length_c   1.000
_cell.angle_alpha   90.00
_cell.angle_beta   90.00
_cell.angle_gamma   90.00
#
_symmetry.space_group_name_H-M   'P 1'
#
loop_
_entity.id
_entity.type
_entity.pdbx_description
1 polymer ?
#
loop_
_entity_poly.entity_id
_entity_poly.type
_entity_poly.pdbx_seq_one_letter_code
_entity_poly.pdbx_strand_id
1 'polypeptide(L)'
;MNPLTSRTLHDAQVIGVENVTPKMRRVTVAADALKAMPIDRPAMWMKLFFPMPSNIRPQGRAYTIRAHNAEQGWMAFDVALHGDQGPAAWWIARVREGDTLQLAGPRSGYWIDPSQHGQVLIGDATALPAIAGIVERLPAGTRAQAFIEIADAGEEQALVSPADLTIHWVHSGTAFPGTTGKLELAVQQADLPRRCQVFLAGEAFMVRAMRTHLLVDRGILHPSIDAKGYWRLGAADHRDE
;
A
#
# COMPACT_ATOMS: atom_id res chain seq x y z
N MET A 1 17.37 1.22 -22.63
CA MET A 1 16.34 0.18 -22.49
C MET A 1 15.77 0.28 -21.09
N ASN A 2 14.48 0.49 -20.96
CA ASN A 2 13.83 0.69 -19.65
C ASN A 2 13.50 -0.70 -19.03
N PRO A 3 14.17 -1.14 -17.96
CA PRO A 3 14.04 -2.52 -17.44
C PRO A 3 12.73 -2.80 -16.70
N LEU A 4 11.79 -1.84 -16.67
CA LEU A 4 10.61 -1.88 -15.79
C LEU A 4 9.35 -2.51 -16.42
N THR A 5 9.44 -3.18 -17.56
CA THR A 5 8.29 -3.79 -18.22
C THR A 5 8.40 -5.30 -18.38
N SER A 6 9.01 -6.01 -17.45
CA SER A 6 8.97 -7.46 -17.49
C SER A 6 7.51 -7.92 -17.38
N ARG A 7 6.96 -8.42 -18.48
CA ARG A 7 5.68 -9.15 -18.52
C ARG A 7 5.84 -10.62 -18.07
N THR A 8 7.01 -10.96 -17.57
CA THR A 8 7.31 -12.33 -17.12
C THR A 8 6.48 -12.63 -15.89
N LEU A 9 5.73 -13.69 -15.95
CA LEU A 9 5.02 -14.26 -14.82
C LEU A 9 5.95 -15.24 -14.10
N HIS A 10 5.96 -15.16 -12.78
CA HIS A 10 6.72 -16.06 -11.93
C HIS A 10 5.74 -16.82 -11.05
N ASP A 11 5.81 -18.15 -11.09
CA ASP A 11 5.06 -18.99 -10.16
C ASP A 11 5.69 -18.89 -8.79
N ALA A 12 4.86 -18.74 -7.75
CA ALA A 12 5.29 -18.68 -6.36
C ALA A 12 4.37 -19.52 -5.48
N GLN A 13 4.92 -20.12 -4.46
CA GLN A 13 4.20 -20.89 -3.47
C GLN A 13 3.98 -20.08 -2.21
N VAL A 14 2.79 -20.17 -1.63
CA VAL A 14 2.47 -19.61 -0.31
C VAL A 14 3.17 -20.44 0.76
N ILE A 15 3.99 -19.75 1.56
CA ILE A 15 4.78 -20.36 2.66
C ILE A 15 4.32 -19.87 4.04
N GLY A 16 3.38 -18.92 4.09
CA GLY A 16 2.82 -18.44 5.34
C GLY A 16 1.57 -17.59 5.11
N VAL A 17 0.62 -17.72 6.02
CA VAL A 17 -0.61 -16.92 6.05
C VAL A 17 -0.91 -16.58 7.51
N GLU A 18 -1.01 -15.29 7.81
CA GLU A 18 -1.31 -14.79 9.15
C GLU A 18 -2.29 -13.61 9.13
N ASN A 19 -3.07 -13.44 10.18
CA ASN A 19 -3.88 -12.24 10.38
C ASN A 19 -3.03 -11.23 11.16
N VAL A 20 -2.64 -10.13 10.51
CA VAL A 20 -1.92 -9.02 11.15
C VAL A 20 -2.87 -8.28 12.09
N THR A 21 -4.09 -8.05 11.61
CA THR A 21 -5.22 -7.52 12.37
C THR A 21 -6.48 -8.26 11.92
N PRO A 22 -7.65 -8.08 12.57
CA PRO A 22 -8.90 -8.71 12.12
C PRO A 22 -9.25 -8.49 10.64
N LYS A 23 -8.86 -7.33 10.08
CA LYS A 23 -9.14 -6.97 8.67
C LYS A 23 -7.89 -6.81 7.81
N MET A 24 -6.72 -7.25 8.28
CA MET A 24 -5.49 -7.25 7.50
C MET A 24 -4.84 -8.63 7.54
N ARG A 25 -4.68 -9.26 6.39
CA ARG A 25 -4.07 -10.59 6.25
C ARG A 25 -2.76 -10.51 5.51
N ARG A 26 -1.70 -11.08 6.09
CA ARG A 26 -0.41 -11.23 5.43
C ARG A 26 -0.32 -12.56 4.74
N VAL A 27 0.13 -12.55 3.49
CA VAL A 27 0.49 -13.73 2.72
C VAL A 27 1.96 -13.64 2.35
N THR A 28 2.72 -14.63 2.75
CA THR A 28 4.13 -14.77 2.40
C THR A 28 4.28 -15.83 1.32
N VAL A 29 4.98 -15.49 0.26
CA VAL A 29 5.21 -16.38 -0.90
C VAL A 29 6.69 -16.53 -1.15
N ALA A 30 7.09 -17.69 -1.67
CA ALA A 30 8.48 -17.97 -2.05
C ALA A 30 8.58 -18.49 -3.49
N ALA A 31 9.66 -18.09 -4.15
CA ALA A 31 10.07 -18.59 -5.45
C ALA A 31 11.55 -18.29 -5.70
N ASP A 32 12.25 -19.15 -6.44
CA ASP A 32 13.66 -18.90 -6.78
C ASP A 32 13.85 -17.59 -7.57
N ALA A 33 12.89 -17.23 -8.42
CA ALA A 33 12.90 -15.97 -9.15
C ALA A 33 12.93 -14.72 -8.25
N LEU A 34 12.46 -14.81 -7.01
CA LEU A 34 12.43 -13.68 -6.08
C LEU A 34 13.82 -13.35 -5.51
N LYS A 35 14.76 -14.28 -5.53
CA LYS A 35 16.15 -14.09 -5.09
C LYS A 35 16.90 -13.04 -5.90
N ALA A 36 16.55 -12.86 -7.18
CA ALA A 36 17.23 -11.93 -8.09
C ALA A 36 16.49 -10.59 -8.23
N MET A 37 15.38 -10.40 -7.54
CA MET A 37 14.57 -9.20 -7.72
C MET A 37 15.09 -8.03 -6.86
N PRO A 38 15.44 -6.89 -7.46
CA PRO A 38 15.87 -5.70 -6.72
C PRO A 38 14.66 -5.04 -6.05
N ILE A 39 14.63 -5.04 -4.72
CA ILE A 39 13.66 -4.30 -3.91
C ILE A 39 14.40 -3.21 -3.16
N ASP A 40 14.70 -2.12 -3.86
CA ASP A 40 15.59 -1.04 -3.42
C ASP A 40 14.85 0.12 -2.77
N ARG A 41 13.51 0.20 -2.90
CA ARG A 41 12.68 1.31 -2.40
C ARG A 41 11.49 0.82 -1.60
N PRO A 42 10.97 1.62 -0.65
CA PRO A 42 9.70 1.33 -0.02
C PRO A 42 8.54 1.48 -1.01
N ALA A 43 7.41 0.92 -0.67
CA ALA A 43 6.18 0.94 -1.48
C ALA A 43 6.34 0.39 -2.91
N MET A 44 7.40 -0.39 -3.20
CA MET A 44 7.42 -1.21 -4.42
C MET A 44 6.30 -2.26 -4.35
N TRP A 45 5.81 -2.65 -5.52
CA TRP A 45 4.65 -3.52 -5.61
C TRP A 45 4.78 -4.58 -6.71
N MET A 46 4.04 -5.66 -6.52
CA MET A 46 3.88 -6.73 -7.50
C MET A 46 2.43 -6.80 -7.96
N LYS A 47 2.22 -7.30 -9.16
CA LYS A 47 0.91 -7.73 -9.61
C LYS A 47 0.75 -9.21 -9.28
N LEU A 48 -0.23 -9.54 -8.45
CA LEU A 48 -0.56 -10.88 -8.03
C LEU A 48 -1.72 -11.39 -8.87
N PHE A 49 -1.56 -12.58 -9.46
CA PHE A 49 -2.58 -13.26 -10.25
C PHE A 49 -3.04 -14.49 -9.48
N PHE A 50 -4.25 -14.43 -8.97
CA PHE A 50 -4.82 -15.50 -8.17
C PHE A 50 -5.37 -16.61 -9.07
N PRO A 51 -5.19 -17.90 -8.68
CA PRO A 51 -5.83 -18.99 -9.37
C PRO A 51 -7.36 -18.84 -9.31
N MET A 52 -7.99 -18.96 -10.45
CA MET A 52 -9.43 -18.81 -10.60
C MET A 52 -10.03 -20.11 -11.14
N PRO A 53 -11.34 -20.37 -10.91
CA PRO A 53 -12.04 -21.44 -11.60
C PRO A 53 -11.77 -21.39 -13.11
N SER A 54 -11.70 -22.53 -13.77
CA SER A 54 -11.18 -22.71 -15.13
C SER A 54 -11.87 -21.88 -16.23
N ASN A 55 -13.03 -21.32 -15.95
CA ASN A 55 -13.79 -20.45 -16.86
C ASN A 55 -13.59 -18.94 -16.64
N ILE A 56 -12.74 -18.55 -15.69
CA ILE A 56 -12.48 -17.15 -15.37
C ILE A 56 -11.01 -16.82 -15.63
N ARG A 57 -10.76 -15.83 -16.48
CA ARG A 57 -9.39 -15.38 -16.75
C ARG A 57 -8.78 -14.79 -15.49
N PRO A 58 -7.58 -15.21 -15.07
CA PRO A 58 -6.89 -14.63 -13.92
C PRO A 58 -6.74 -13.13 -14.10
N GLN A 59 -7.24 -12.37 -13.14
CA GLN A 59 -7.07 -10.92 -13.09
C GLN A 59 -6.00 -10.59 -12.05
N GLY A 60 -4.94 -9.90 -12.48
CA GLY A 60 -3.89 -9.49 -11.56
C GLY A 60 -4.30 -8.24 -10.80
N ARG A 61 -3.99 -8.20 -9.50
CA ARG A 61 -4.15 -7.04 -8.62
C ARG A 61 -2.81 -6.59 -8.08
N ALA A 62 -2.64 -5.28 -7.96
CA ALA A 62 -1.43 -4.68 -7.41
C ALA A 62 -1.43 -4.78 -5.88
N TYR A 63 -0.32 -5.27 -5.32
CA TYR A 63 -0.10 -5.31 -3.87
C TYR A 63 1.30 -4.84 -3.54
N THR A 64 1.39 -4.00 -2.53
CA THR A 64 2.67 -3.51 -2.01
C THR A 64 3.48 -4.66 -1.40
N ILE A 65 4.75 -4.72 -1.72
CA ILE A 65 5.71 -5.61 -1.05
C ILE A 65 5.93 -5.04 0.35
N ARG A 66 5.38 -5.73 1.36
CA ARG A 66 5.50 -5.32 2.77
C ARG A 66 6.85 -5.71 3.38
N ALA A 67 7.33 -6.88 3.04
CA ALA A 67 8.62 -7.39 3.47
C ALA A 67 9.18 -8.36 2.41
N HIS A 68 10.49 -8.54 2.40
CA HIS A 68 11.14 -9.49 1.51
C HIS A 68 12.47 -9.95 2.09
N ASN A 69 12.91 -11.11 1.61
CA ASN A 69 14.26 -11.61 1.84
C ASN A 69 14.80 -12.18 0.52
N ALA A 70 15.76 -11.46 -0.07
CA ALA A 70 16.35 -11.84 -1.35
C ALA A 70 17.22 -13.10 -1.26
N GLU A 71 17.85 -13.40 -0.12
CA GLU A 71 18.67 -14.60 0.05
C GLU A 71 17.80 -15.85 0.10
N GLN A 72 16.69 -15.78 0.84
CA GLN A 72 15.74 -16.88 0.98
C GLN A 72 14.71 -16.94 -0.14
N GLY A 73 14.56 -15.88 -0.92
CA GLY A 73 13.65 -15.83 -2.06
C GLY A 73 12.17 -15.77 -1.67
N TRP A 74 11.81 -14.96 -0.66
CA TRP A 74 10.42 -14.76 -0.29
C TRP A 74 10.01 -13.28 -0.24
N MET A 75 8.72 -13.04 -0.41
CA MET A 75 8.05 -11.74 -0.26
C MET A 75 6.75 -11.89 0.53
N ALA A 76 6.43 -10.88 1.33
CA ALA A 76 5.17 -10.78 2.07
C ALA A 76 4.33 -9.61 1.57
N PHE A 77 3.01 -9.84 1.51
CA PHE A 77 2.01 -8.87 1.07
C PHE A 77 0.91 -8.79 2.13
N ASP A 78 0.62 -7.59 2.60
CA ASP A 78 -0.50 -7.35 3.51
C ASP A 78 -1.72 -6.94 2.67
N VAL A 79 -2.81 -7.65 2.86
CA VAL A 79 -4.05 -7.50 2.11
C VAL A 79 -5.16 -7.05 3.04
N ALA A 80 -5.71 -5.86 2.80
CA ALA A 80 -6.86 -5.37 3.52
C ALA A 80 -8.13 -6.15 3.12
N LEU A 81 -8.85 -6.63 4.12
CA LEU A 81 -10.11 -7.36 3.95
C LEU A 81 -11.29 -6.39 4.06
N HIS A 82 -11.76 -5.88 2.95
CA HIS A 82 -12.82 -4.86 2.91
C HIS A 82 -14.16 -5.37 2.35
N GLY A 83 -14.50 -6.63 2.63
CA GLY A 83 -15.80 -7.19 2.27
C GLY A 83 -16.07 -7.29 0.76
N ASP A 84 -15.07 -7.08 -0.07
CA ASP A 84 -15.14 -7.21 -1.51
C ASP A 84 -15.47 -8.66 -1.91
N GLN A 85 -16.36 -8.82 -2.86
CA GLN A 85 -16.72 -10.13 -3.42
C GLN A 85 -15.88 -10.46 -4.67
N GLY A 86 -14.83 -9.70 -4.92
CA GLY A 86 -13.95 -9.90 -6.06
C GLY A 86 -13.07 -11.15 -5.94
N PRO A 87 -12.40 -11.55 -7.05
CA PRO A 87 -11.52 -12.71 -7.11
C PRO A 87 -10.41 -12.71 -6.04
N ALA A 88 -9.85 -11.55 -5.75
CA ALA A 88 -8.82 -11.39 -4.73
C ALA A 88 -9.37 -11.68 -3.32
N ALA A 89 -10.52 -11.10 -2.97
CA ALA A 89 -11.16 -11.34 -1.68
C ALA A 89 -11.54 -12.81 -1.50
N TRP A 90 -12.07 -13.43 -2.56
CA TRP A 90 -12.41 -14.86 -2.54
C TRP A 90 -11.17 -15.72 -2.27
N TRP A 91 -10.07 -15.45 -2.94
CA TRP A 91 -8.82 -16.19 -2.78
C TRP A 91 -8.21 -15.97 -1.40
N ILE A 92 -8.05 -14.71 -0.99
CA ILE A 92 -7.42 -14.35 0.28
C ILE A 92 -8.15 -14.91 1.50
N ALA A 93 -9.47 -15.07 1.42
CA ALA A 93 -10.27 -15.67 2.48
C ALA A 93 -10.02 -17.18 2.67
N ARG A 94 -9.45 -17.86 1.66
CA ARG A 94 -9.29 -19.31 1.60
C ARG A 94 -7.84 -19.78 1.48
N VAL A 95 -6.93 -18.87 1.15
CA VAL A 95 -5.53 -19.18 0.91
C VAL A 95 -4.90 -19.91 2.10
N ARG A 96 -4.06 -20.90 1.79
CA ARG A 96 -3.32 -21.73 2.77
C ARG A 96 -1.88 -21.88 2.32
N GLU A 97 -1.03 -22.26 3.24
CA GLU A 97 0.33 -22.73 2.93
C GLU A 97 0.27 -23.89 1.94
N GLY A 98 1.16 -23.85 0.94
CA GLY A 98 1.19 -24.79 -0.17
C GLY A 98 0.42 -24.35 -1.42
N ASP A 99 -0.51 -23.41 -1.31
CA ASP A 99 -1.20 -22.83 -2.47
C ASP A 99 -0.20 -22.09 -3.38
N THR A 100 -0.59 -21.91 -4.65
CA THR A 100 0.25 -21.23 -5.64
C THR A 100 -0.45 -20.02 -6.24
N LEU A 101 0.33 -19.03 -6.66
CA LEU A 101 -0.13 -17.89 -7.43
C LEU A 101 0.98 -17.43 -8.38
N GLN A 102 0.65 -16.55 -9.31
CA GLN A 102 1.64 -15.94 -10.20
C GLN A 102 1.89 -14.49 -9.84
N LEU A 103 3.13 -14.06 -10.03
CA LEU A 103 3.59 -12.70 -9.75
C LEU A 103 4.14 -12.05 -11.00
N ALA A 104 3.93 -10.75 -11.16
CA ALA A 104 4.61 -9.93 -12.17
C ALA A 104 5.10 -8.63 -11.55
N GLY A 105 6.33 -8.30 -11.81
CA GLY A 105 7.02 -7.11 -11.26
C GLY A 105 8.47 -7.44 -10.92
N PRO A 106 9.11 -6.71 -9.98
CA PRO A 106 8.53 -5.60 -9.19
C PRO A 106 8.32 -4.34 -10.02
N ARG A 107 7.51 -3.41 -9.47
CA ARG A 107 7.25 -2.11 -10.08
C ARG A 107 7.67 -0.99 -9.14
N SER A 108 7.79 0.24 -9.70
CA SER A 108 8.30 1.41 -9.02
C SER A 108 7.71 1.62 -7.62
N GLY A 109 8.59 1.96 -6.66
CA GLY A 109 8.22 2.35 -5.30
C GLY A 109 8.28 3.86 -5.10
N TYR A 110 8.26 4.25 -3.83
CA TYR A 110 8.36 5.63 -3.39
C TYR A 110 9.84 6.06 -3.27
N TRP A 111 10.18 7.21 -3.83
CA TRP A 111 11.49 7.82 -3.67
C TRP A 111 11.47 8.75 -2.48
N ILE A 112 12.19 8.42 -1.42
CA ILE A 112 12.40 9.34 -0.29
C ILE A 112 13.45 10.34 -0.71
N ASP A 113 13.06 11.61 -0.87
CA ASP A 113 13.96 12.69 -1.23
C ASP A 113 14.78 13.12 0.00
N PRO A 114 16.10 12.91 0.00
CA PRO A 114 16.95 13.24 1.16
C PRO A 114 17.07 14.75 1.42
N SER A 115 16.67 15.59 0.48
CA SER A 115 16.61 17.05 0.66
C SER A 115 15.38 17.54 1.41
N GLN A 116 14.36 16.68 1.59
CA GLN A 116 13.13 17.00 2.28
C GLN A 116 13.20 16.55 3.75
N HIS A 117 12.99 17.48 4.66
CA HIS A 117 13.01 17.23 6.10
C HIS A 117 11.61 16.94 6.68
N GLY A 118 10.57 17.11 5.87
CA GLY A 118 9.19 16.82 6.22
C GLY A 118 8.62 15.72 5.34
N GLN A 119 7.89 14.76 5.94
CA GLN A 119 7.17 13.72 5.24
C GLN A 119 5.71 13.69 5.72
N VAL A 120 4.78 13.66 4.79
CA VAL A 120 3.34 13.53 5.09
C VAL A 120 2.83 12.30 4.35
N LEU A 121 2.33 11.32 5.08
CA LEU A 121 1.90 10.04 4.55
C LEU A 121 0.40 9.91 4.80
N ILE A 122 -0.39 9.77 3.73
CA ILE A 122 -1.85 9.80 3.81
C ILE A 122 -2.40 8.56 3.11
N GLY A 123 -3.29 7.84 3.77
CA GLY A 123 -3.95 6.73 3.11
C GLY A 123 -4.99 6.00 3.95
N ASP A 124 -5.71 5.11 3.28
CA ASP A 124 -6.61 4.18 3.94
C ASP A 124 -5.91 2.84 4.28
N ALA A 125 -6.67 1.87 4.79
CA ALA A 125 -6.15 0.55 5.16
C ALA A 125 -5.38 -0.15 4.03
N THR A 126 -5.71 0.12 2.76
CA THR A 126 -5.01 -0.50 1.61
C THR A 126 -3.63 0.10 1.37
N ALA A 127 -3.41 1.34 1.79
CA ALA A 127 -2.14 2.03 1.70
C ALA A 127 -1.22 1.78 2.90
N LEU A 128 -1.76 1.25 4.02
CA LEU A 128 -1.01 1.03 5.25
C LEU A 128 0.28 0.19 5.05
N PRO A 129 0.31 -0.88 4.23
CA PRO A 129 1.55 -1.61 3.96
C PRO A 129 2.64 -0.76 3.30
N ALA A 130 2.25 0.17 2.42
CA ALA A 130 3.17 1.11 1.77
C ALA A 130 3.68 2.16 2.76
N ILE A 131 2.78 2.75 3.54
CA ILE A 131 3.10 3.73 4.59
C ILE A 131 4.06 3.09 5.61
N ALA A 132 3.79 1.88 6.08
CA ALA A 132 4.67 1.15 6.98
C ALA A 132 6.08 0.98 6.41
N GLY A 133 6.20 0.51 5.16
CA GLY A 133 7.49 0.36 4.49
C GLY A 133 8.23 1.69 4.26
N ILE A 134 7.50 2.81 4.09
CA ILE A 134 8.11 4.14 3.97
C ILE A 134 8.64 4.61 5.32
N VAL A 135 7.83 4.58 6.39
CA VAL A 135 8.24 5.11 7.70
C VAL A 135 9.42 4.34 8.28
N GLU A 136 9.53 3.04 8.03
CA GLU A 136 10.66 2.19 8.44
C GLU A 136 11.99 2.61 7.79
N ARG A 137 11.94 3.30 6.64
CA ARG A 137 13.12 3.71 5.87
C ARG A 137 13.37 5.22 5.89
N LEU A 138 12.57 6.00 6.62
CA LEU A 138 12.83 7.43 6.78
C LEU A 138 14.13 7.66 7.55
N PRO A 139 14.95 8.64 7.14
CA PRO A 139 16.14 9.00 7.88
C PRO A 139 15.83 9.52 9.29
N ALA A 140 16.71 9.27 10.25
CA ALA A 140 16.63 9.89 11.57
C ALA A 140 16.66 11.43 11.45
N GLY A 141 15.84 12.10 12.28
CA GLY A 141 15.67 13.56 12.24
C GLY A 141 14.66 14.07 11.21
N THR A 142 14.11 13.19 10.35
CA THR A 142 12.96 13.53 9.51
C THR A 142 11.72 13.73 10.39
N ARG A 143 10.98 14.81 10.18
CA ARG A 143 9.65 14.98 10.80
C ARG A 143 8.61 14.34 9.90
N ALA A 144 7.89 13.34 10.42
CA ALA A 144 6.90 12.61 9.66
C ALA A 144 5.52 12.64 10.34
N GLN A 145 4.48 12.86 9.55
CA GLN A 145 3.10 12.71 9.97
C GLN A 145 2.41 11.68 9.08
N ALA A 146 1.80 10.68 9.68
CA ALA A 146 1.01 9.67 8.97
C ALA A 146 -0.46 9.81 9.37
N PHE A 147 -1.33 10.00 8.38
CA PHE A 147 -2.78 10.04 8.52
C PHE A 147 -3.35 8.79 7.88
N ILE A 148 -3.94 7.90 8.66
CA ILE A 148 -4.32 6.57 8.19
C ILE A 148 -5.76 6.27 8.60
N GLU A 149 -6.64 6.09 7.62
CA GLU A 149 -8.02 5.69 7.88
C GLU A 149 -8.15 4.17 7.87
N ILE A 150 -8.58 3.64 8.99
CA ILE A 150 -8.82 2.22 9.25
C ILE A 150 -10.22 2.02 9.83
N ALA A 151 -10.67 0.78 9.95
CA ALA A 151 -12.03 0.54 10.46
C ALA A 151 -12.22 0.99 11.90
N ASP A 152 -11.37 0.55 12.80
CA ASP A 152 -11.43 0.82 14.24
C ASP A 152 -10.06 0.59 14.91
N ALA A 153 -9.99 0.78 16.22
CA ALA A 153 -8.75 0.65 16.98
C ALA A 153 -8.13 -0.77 16.94
N GLY A 154 -8.91 -1.80 16.63
CA GLY A 154 -8.40 -3.16 16.45
C GLY A 154 -7.54 -3.33 15.19
N GLU A 155 -7.59 -2.36 14.28
CA GLU A 155 -6.81 -2.33 13.04
C GLU A 155 -5.54 -1.47 13.15
N GLU A 156 -5.31 -0.80 14.27
CA GLU A 156 -4.08 -0.03 14.49
C GLU A 156 -2.88 -0.97 14.55
N GLN A 157 -1.79 -0.57 13.88
CA GLN A 157 -0.55 -1.33 13.84
C GLN A 157 0.60 -0.51 14.41
N ALA A 158 1.51 -1.15 15.12
CA ALA A 158 2.74 -0.51 15.56
C ALA A 158 3.63 -0.22 14.33
N LEU A 159 3.85 1.06 14.04
CA LEU A 159 4.76 1.51 13.00
C LEU A 159 6.07 1.96 13.66
N VAL A 160 7.15 1.29 13.33
CA VAL A 160 8.49 1.63 13.84
C VAL A 160 9.20 2.52 12.82
N SER A 161 9.78 3.61 13.26
CA SER A 161 10.51 4.52 12.39
C SER A 161 11.73 5.09 13.11
N PRO A 162 12.88 5.30 12.43
CA PRO A 162 13.96 6.11 12.97
C PRO A 162 13.66 7.61 12.95
N ALA A 163 12.63 8.04 12.21
CA ALA A 163 12.17 9.42 12.13
C ALA A 163 11.34 9.84 13.36
N ASP A 164 11.15 11.16 13.53
CA ASP A 164 10.19 11.73 14.48
C ASP A 164 8.78 11.62 13.89
N LEU A 165 8.12 10.48 14.14
CA LEU A 165 6.87 10.08 13.53
C LEU A 165 5.69 10.33 14.45
N THR A 166 4.72 11.12 13.97
CA THR A 166 3.38 11.25 14.58
C THR A 166 2.36 10.49 13.72
N ILE A 167 1.56 9.63 14.34
CA ILE A 167 0.52 8.87 13.65
C ILE A 167 -0.86 9.38 14.08
N HIS A 168 -1.69 9.70 13.10
CA HIS A 168 -3.09 10.09 13.26
C HIS A 168 -3.98 8.97 12.72
N TRP A 169 -4.45 8.10 13.62
CA TRP A 169 -5.43 7.09 13.28
C TRP A 169 -6.81 7.71 13.13
N VAL A 170 -7.47 7.43 12.01
CA VAL A 170 -8.83 7.89 11.71
C VAL A 170 -9.72 6.65 11.59
N HIS A 171 -10.78 6.59 12.38
CA HIS A 171 -11.65 5.42 12.43
C HIS A 171 -12.90 5.62 11.56
N SER A 172 -13.05 4.82 10.51
CA SER A 172 -14.20 4.84 9.61
C SER A 172 -15.46 4.24 10.25
N GLY A 173 -15.28 3.34 11.23
CA GLY A 173 -16.36 2.56 11.82
C GLY A 173 -16.80 1.43 10.88
N THR A 174 -18.09 1.38 10.59
CA THR A 174 -18.68 0.36 9.69
C THR A 174 -18.54 0.70 8.20
N ALA A 175 -18.18 1.94 7.87
CA ALA A 175 -17.92 2.35 6.49
C ALA A 175 -16.57 1.84 5.99
N PHE A 176 -16.41 1.78 4.67
CA PHE A 176 -15.10 1.46 4.09
C PHE A 176 -14.11 2.60 4.36
N PRO A 177 -12.90 2.32 4.87
CA PRO A 177 -11.84 3.31 5.00
C PRO A 177 -11.56 4.00 3.65
N GLY A 178 -11.31 5.32 3.66
CA GLY A 178 -11.12 6.13 2.46
C GLY A 178 -12.41 6.66 1.83
N THR A 179 -13.59 6.38 2.43
CA THR A 179 -14.89 6.80 1.85
C THR A 179 -15.73 7.69 2.78
N THR A 180 -15.20 8.04 3.95
CA THR A 180 -15.99 8.72 4.99
C THR A 180 -15.85 10.25 4.98
N GLY A 181 -14.84 10.80 4.32
CA GLY A 181 -14.46 12.21 4.44
C GLY A 181 -13.74 12.57 5.74
N LYS A 182 -13.61 11.63 6.68
CA LYS A 182 -12.94 11.86 7.97
C LYS A 182 -11.44 12.05 7.82
N LEU A 183 -10.82 11.31 6.90
CA LEU A 183 -9.40 11.42 6.60
C LEU A 183 -9.07 12.80 6.02
N GLU A 184 -9.89 13.28 5.09
CA GLU A 184 -9.79 14.61 4.49
C GLU A 184 -9.90 15.69 5.56
N LEU A 185 -10.88 15.56 6.46
CA LEU A 185 -11.07 16.50 7.56
C LEU A 185 -9.87 16.51 8.51
N ALA A 186 -9.33 15.35 8.87
CA ALA A 186 -8.15 15.23 9.74
C ALA A 186 -6.93 15.95 9.15
N VAL A 187 -6.67 15.77 7.85
CA VAL A 187 -5.58 16.44 7.14
C VAL A 187 -5.84 17.94 7.00
N GLN A 188 -7.08 18.35 6.74
CA GLN A 188 -7.46 19.77 6.66
C GLN A 188 -7.24 20.52 7.96
N GLN A 189 -7.42 19.87 9.10
CA GLN A 189 -7.25 20.46 10.43
C GLN A 189 -5.81 20.41 10.94
N ALA A 190 -4.95 19.60 10.33
CA ALA A 190 -3.58 19.42 10.76
C ALA A 190 -2.66 20.59 10.40
N ASP A 191 -1.66 20.84 11.24
CA ASP A 191 -0.54 21.69 10.91
C ASP A 191 0.52 20.88 10.16
N LEU A 192 0.53 21.01 8.82
CA LEU A 192 1.46 20.30 7.97
C LEU A 192 2.74 21.12 7.76
N PRO A 193 3.91 20.47 7.64
CA PRO A 193 5.16 21.15 7.29
C PRO A 193 5.04 21.89 5.95
N ARG A 194 5.48 23.14 5.89
CA ARG A 194 5.44 23.96 4.66
C ARG A 194 6.28 23.39 3.52
N ARG A 195 7.35 22.67 3.86
CA ARG A 195 8.20 21.95 2.91
C ARG A 195 8.21 20.49 3.30
N CYS A 196 7.47 19.71 2.56
CA CYS A 196 7.36 18.26 2.78
C CYS A 196 7.20 17.54 1.45
N GLN A 197 7.56 16.29 1.47
CA GLN A 197 7.18 15.34 0.45
C GLN A 197 5.94 14.60 0.94
N VAL A 198 5.01 14.33 0.04
CA VAL A 198 3.73 13.68 0.36
C VAL A 198 3.62 12.37 -0.38
N PHE A 199 3.32 11.30 0.34
CA PHE A 199 2.79 10.06 -0.19
C PHE A 199 1.29 10.01 0.09
N LEU A 200 0.49 9.76 -0.94
CA LEU A 200 -0.97 9.72 -0.84
C LEU A 200 -1.49 8.52 -1.63
N ALA A 201 -2.14 7.57 -0.96
CA ALA A 201 -2.69 6.40 -1.63
C ALA A 201 -3.96 5.87 -0.95
N GLY A 202 -4.80 5.16 -1.71
CA GLY A 202 -6.05 4.57 -1.21
C GLY A 202 -7.20 4.69 -2.19
N GLU A 203 -8.40 4.98 -1.69
CA GLU A 203 -9.61 5.14 -2.51
C GLU A 203 -9.45 6.31 -3.49
N ALA A 204 -9.82 6.11 -4.76
CA ALA A 204 -9.50 7.03 -5.84
C ALA A 204 -10.14 8.41 -5.70
N PHE A 205 -11.36 8.52 -5.20
CA PHE A 205 -12.01 9.81 -4.98
C PHE A 205 -11.40 10.57 -3.81
N MET A 206 -11.09 9.88 -2.70
CA MET A 206 -10.36 10.42 -1.58
C MET A 206 -9.00 10.96 -2.02
N VAL A 207 -8.23 10.16 -2.77
CA VAL A 207 -6.92 10.57 -3.32
C VAL A 207 -7.05 11.81 -4.18
N ARG A 208 -8.04 11.87 -5.07
CA ARG A 208 -8.27 13.03 -5.93
C ARG A 208 -8.62 14.29 -5.14
N ALA A 209 -9.54 14.18 -4.18
CA ALA A 209 -9.96 15.30 -3.34
C ALA A 209 -8.79 15.81 -2.50
N MET A 210 -8.06 14.90 -1.87
CA MET A 210 -6.91 15.22 -1.04
C MET A 210 -5.78 15.86 -1.84
N ARG A 211 -5.47 15.33 -3.02
CA ARG A 211 -4.46 15.91 -3.93
C ARG A 211 -4.82 17.35 -4.31
N THR A 212 -6.08 17.60 -4.59
CA THR A 212 -6.55 18.98 -4.89
C THR A 212 -6.35 19.90 -3.70
N HIS A 213 -6.76 19.47 -2.50
CA HIS A 213 -6.55 20.23 -1.27
C HIS A 213 -5.05 20.54 -1.01
N LEU A 214 -4.18 19.56 -1.14
CA LEU A 214 -2.75 19.74 -0.92
C LEU A 214 -2.11 20.72 -1.92
N LEU A 215 -2.52 20.68 -3.17
CA LEU A 215 -2.01 21.56 -4.23
C LEU A 215 -2.59 22.99 -4.11
N VAL A 216 -3.90 23.11 -3.95
CA VAL A 216 -4.61 24.40 -4.07
C VAL A 216 -4.64 25.14 -2.74
N ASP A 217 -5.09 24.46 -1.67
CA ASP A 217 -5.33 25.13 -0.39
C ASP A 217 -4.06 25.19 0.46
N ARG A 218 -3.17 24.17 0.36
CA ARG A 218 -1.93 24.10 1.10
C ARG A 218 -0.71 24.58 0.33
N GLY A 219 -0.81 24.74 -0.98
CA GLY A 219 0.27 25.22 -1.85
C GLY A 219 1.49 24.29 -1.91
N ILE A 220 1.29 22.98 -1.65
CA ILE A 220 2.37 21.99 -1.78
C ILE A 220 2.64 21.77 -3.27
N LEU A 221 3.91 21.82 -3.68
CA LEU A 221 4.28 21.74 -5.08
C LEU A 221 4.01 20.36 -5.65
N HIS A 222 3.52 20.31 -6.89
CA HIS A 222 3.18 19.08 -7.59
C HIS A 222 4.29 18.00 -7.56
N PRO A 223 5.57 18.32 -7.80
CA PRO A 223 6.63 17.30 -7.79
C PRO A 223 6.87 16.66 -6.41
N SER A 224 6.38 17.29 -5.34
CA SER A 224 6.50 16.78 -3.97
C SER A 224 5.36 15.83 -3.58
N ILE A 225 4.37 15.61 -4.45
CA ILE A 225 3.21 14.76 -4.16
C ILE A 225 3.23 13.53 -5.06
N ASP A 226 3.43 12.35 -4.46
CA ASP A 226 3.20 11.05 -5.08
C ASP A 226 1.80 10.55 -4.67
N ALA A 227 0.84 10.63 -5.59
CA ALA A 227 -0.55 10.29 -5.35
C ALA A 227 -1.01 9.15 -6.25
N LYS A 228 -1.64 8.11 -5.67
CA LYS A 228 -2.09 6.90 -6.39
C LYS A 228 -3.43 6.39 -5.88
N GLY A 229 -4.41 6.28 -6.77
CA GLY A 229 -5.66 5.56 -6.50
C GLY A 229 -5.43 4.05 -6.53
N TYR A 230 -5.51 3.38 -5.39
CA TYR A 230 -5.31 1.93 -5.31
C TYR A 230 -6.58 1.16 -5.66
N TRP A 231 -7.72 1.70 -5.31
CA TRP A 231 -9.03 1.12 -5.54
C TRP A 231 -10.10 2.19 -5.68
N ARG A 232 -11.29 1.80 -6.12
CA ARG A 232 -12.44 2.69 -6.24
C ARG A 232 -13.69 1.98 -5.79
N LEU A 233 -14.45 2.62 -4.93
CA LEU A 233 -15.72 2.09 -4.46
C LEU A 233 -16.66 1.81 -5.65
N GLY A 234 -17.22 0.60 -5.70
CA GLY A 234 -18.11 0.18 -6.78
C GLY A 234 -17.42 -0.23 -8.10
N ALA A 235 -16.09 -0.23 -8.17
CA ALA A 235 -15.36 -0.66 -9.35
C ALA A 235 -14.48 -1.89 -9.05
N ALA A 236 -14.71 -2.97 -9.77
CA ALA A 236 -13.99 -4.23 -9.56
C ALA A 236 -12.53 -4.24 -10.08
N ASP A 237 -12.17 -3.34 -10.99
CA ASP A 237 -10.82 -3.22 -11.58
C ASP A 237 -10.51 -1.74 -11.81
N HIS A 238 -10.09 -1.06 -10.74
CA HIS A 238 -9.64 0.32 -10.84
C HIS A 238 -8.22 0.36 -11.39
N ARG A 239 -7.98 1.23 -12.36
CA ARG A 239 -6.65 1.58 -12.86
C ARG A 239 -6.53 3.09 -12.76
N ASP A 240 -5.50 3.53 -12.05
CA ASP A 240 -5.10 4.93 -12.08
C ASP A 240 -4.63 5.27 -13.50
N GLU A 241 -5.26 6.26 -14.13
CA GLU A 241 -4.90 6.80 -15.46
C GLU A 241 -3.85 7.89 -15.34
#